data_632ee9be98d72a6f69d9f820ed5a14a4
#
_entry.id   632ee9be98d72a6f69d9f820ed5a14a4
#
_cell.length_a   1.000
_cell.length_b   1.000
_cell.length_c   1.000
_cell.angle_alpha   90.00
_cell.angle_beta   90.00
_cell.angle_gamma   90.00
#
_symmetry.space_group_name_H-M   'P 1'
#
loop_
_entity.id
_entity.type
_entity.pdbx_description
1 polymer ?
#
loop_
_entity_poly.entity_id
_entity_poly.type
_entity_poly.pdbx_seq_one_letter_code
_entity_poly.pdbx_strand_id
1 'polypeptide(L)'
;MQLASRFASRSPSLRSDYPLSDDQIRRVAPSIFADAPHESRSERYAYIPTAAVLAELRKEGFQPFMVAQTRVRNEDRRDFTKHMLRLRHASQINGAEANEIVLLNSHDGTSSYQMLAGMFRFVCSNGLVCGDTVADVRVPHKGDVAGSVIEGAYEVLRGFDHVQESRDAMRAITLNDGESEVLARAALALKYDDPDKPAPITESQILMPRRFDDRRPDL
;
A
#
# COMPACT_ATOMS: atom_id res chain seq x y z
N MET A 1 -4.12 -8.96 -0.47
CA MET A 1 -4.10 -8.21 -1.75
C MET A 1 -2.68 -8.13 -2.30
N GLN A 2 -2.40 -8.59 -3.52
CA GLN A 2 -1.05 -8.51 -4.11
C GLN A 2 -0.87 -7.16 -4.82
N LEU A 3 -0.40 -6.15 -4.12
CA LEU A 3 -0.09 -4.83 -4.71
C LEU A 3 1.02 -4.90 -5.77
N ALA A 4 1.96 -5.84 -5.62
CA ALA A 4 3.05 -6.07 -6.57
C ALA A 4 2.56 -6.50 -7.97
N SER A 5 1.39 -7.13 -8.09
CA SER A 5 0.84 -7.57 -9.38
C SER A 5 0.36 -6.43 -10.27
N ARG A 6 0.24 -5.21 -9.75
CA ARG A 6 -0.23 -4.04 -10.51
C ARG A 6 0.88 -3.33 -11.28
N PHE A 7 2.13 -3.63 -10.97
CA PHE A 7 3.30 -3.09 -11.67
C PHE A 7 4.16 -4.26 -12.15
N ALA A 8 4.53 -4.26 -13.42
CA ALA A 8 5.41 -5.28 -13.98
C ALA A 8 6.79 -5.21 -13.31
N SER A 9 7.51 -6.34 -13.22
CA SER A 9 8.84 -6.43 -12.62
C SER A 9 9.88 -5.49 -13.25
N ARG A 10 9.62 -4.97 -14.46
CA ARG A 10 10.48 -4.02 -15.17
C ARG A 10 9.94 -2.58 -15.14
N SER A 11 8.94 -2.29 -14.35
CA SER A 11 8.44 -0.91 -14.17
C SER A 11 9.50 -0.05 -13.49
N PRO A 12 9.73 1.21 -13.95
CA PRO A 12 10.56 2.14 -13.21
C PRO A 12 10.08 2.25 -11.78
N SER A 13 10.99 2.07 -10.84
CA SER A 13 10.69 2.20 -9.42
C SER A 13 11.92 2.68 -8.65
N LEU A 14 11.68 3.40 -7.58
CA LEU A 14 12.71 3.85 -6.64
C LEU A 14 12.20 3.62 -5.22
N ARG A 15 13.05 3.05 -4.40
CA ARG A 15 12.86 2.92 -2.95
C ARG A 15 14.05 3.53 -2.23
N SER A 16 13.77 4.14 -1.09
CA SER A 16 14.77 4.78 -0.23
C SER A 16 14.46 4.48 1.23
N ASP A 17 15.50 4.44 2.04
CA ASP A 17 15.41 4.40 3.50
C ASP A 17 15.22 5.81 4.10
N TYR A 18 15.14 6.83 3.26
CA TYR A 18 14.90 8.22 3.61
C TYR A 18 13.72 8.77 2.79
N PRO A 19 13.07 9.86 3.23
CA PRO A 19 12.05 10.53 2.44
C PRO A 19 12.55 10.87 1.03
N LEU A 20 11.77 10.50 0.01
CA LEU A 20 12.07 10.84 -1.37
C LEU A 20 11.76 12.32 -1.63
N SER A 21 12.70 13.02 -2.26
CA SER A 21 12.48 14.38 -2.75
C SER A 21 11.65 14.40 -4.02
N ASP A 22 11.02 15.53 -4.33
CA ASP A 22 10.25 15.70 -5.55
C ASP A 22 11.06 15.45 -6.81
N ASP A 23 12.34 15.85 -6.81
CA ASP A 23 13.24 15.58 -7.94
C ASP A 23 13.51 14.09 -8.14
N GLN A 24 13.66 13.34 -7.06
CA GLN A 24 13.85 11.90 -7.13
C GLN A 24 12.57 11.21 -7.65
N ILE A 25 11.42 11.63 -7.15
CA ILE A 25 10.12 11.11 -7.59
C ILE A 25 9.90 11.44 -9.07
N ARG A 26 10.13 12.69 -9.50
CA ARG A 26 9.93 13.15 -10.87
C ARG A 26 10.77 12.39 -11.89
N ARG A 27 11.99 12.00 -11.54
CA ARG A 27 12.87 11.20 -12.42
C ARG A 27 12.28 9.82 -12.74
N VAL A 28 11.58 9.22 -11.78
CA VAL A 28 11.05 7.84 -11.86
C VAL A 28 9.59 7.82 -12.29
N ALA A 29 8.80 8.73 -11.75
CA ALA A 29 7.36 8.82 -11.97
C ALA A 29 6.90 10.26 -12.25
N PRO A 30 7.27 10.83 -13.40
CA PRO A 30 6.88 12.20 -13.79
C PRO A 30 5.36 12.39 -13.80
N SER A 31 4.59 11.35 -14.05
CA SER A 31 3.12 11.40 -14.07
C SER A 31 2.49 11.84 -12.75
N ILE A 32 3.20 11.74 -11.62
CA ILE A 32 2.71 12.26 -10.32
C ILE A 32 2.56 13.79 -10.35
N PHE A 33 3.38 14.47 -11.16
CA PHE A 33 3.43 15.92 -11.25
C PHE A 33 2.79 16.47 -12.54
N ALA A 34 1.97 15.68 -13.22
CA ALA A 34 1.16 16.22 -14.31
C ALA A 34 0.21 17.32 -13.77
N ASP A 35 0.07 18.38 -14.52
CA ASP A 35 -0.78 19.52 -14.13
C ASP A 35 -2.21 19.41 -14.69
N ALA A 36 -2.43 18.49 -15.61
CA ALA A 36 -3.71 18.27 -16.29
C ALA A 36 -3.88 16.79 -16.65
N PRO A 37 -5.09 16.31 -16.99
CA PRO A 37 -5.29 15.00 -17.58
C PRO A 37 -4.72 14.93 -19.00
N HIS A 38 -4.44 13.72 -19.48
CA HIS A 38 -4.06 13.51 -20.87
C HIS A 38 -5.17 14.00 -21.84
N GLU A 39 -4.80 14.61 -22.95
CA GLU A 39 -5.71 15.21 -23.95
C GLU A 39 -6.79 14.26 -24.47
N SER A 40 -6.53 12.94 -24.47
CA SER A 40 -7.52 11.93 -24.86
C SER A 40 -8.67 11.77 -23.87
N ARG A 41 -8.66 12.48 -22.75
CA ARG A 41 -9.74 12.41 -21.76
C ARG A 41 -10.89 13.34 -22.14
N SER A 42 -12.10 12.90 -21.86
CA SER A 42 -13.30 13.71 -22.10
C SER A 42 -13.45 14.78 -21.00
N GLU A 43 -14.24 15.80 -21.28
CA GLU A 43 -14.62 16.85 -20.30
C GLU A 43 -15.28 16.30 -19.03
N ARG A 44 -15.80 15.07 -19.08
CA ARG A 44 -16.39 14.39 -17.92
C ARG A 44 -15.36 13.75 -17.00
N TYR A 45 -14.09 13.74 -17.40
CA TYR A 45 -13.01 13.19 -16.61
C TYR A 45 -12.62 14.18 -15.51
N ALA A 46 -12.88 13.83 -14.26
CA ALA A 46 -12.46 14.62 -13.12
C ALA A 46 -10.98 14.36 -12.81
N TYR A 47 -10.16 15.36 -12.96
CA TYR A 47 -8.73 15.29 -12.69
C TYR A 47 -8.46 15.33 -11.18
N ILE A 48 -7.61 14.42 -10.69
CA ILE A 48 -7.16 14.36 -9.29
C ILE A 48 -5.65 14.59 -9.26
N PRO A 49 -5.18 15.75 -8.79
CA PRO A 49 -3.76 16.09 -8.78
C PRO A 49 -3.02 15.29 -7.70
N THR A 50 -2.26 14.28 -8.10
CA THR A 50 -1.51 13.43 -7.16
C THR A 50 -0.49 14.22 -6.35
N ALA A 51 0.17 15.21 -6.95
CA ALA A 51 1.14 16.07 -6.26
C ALA A 51 0.50 16.87 -5.12
N ALA A 52 -0.72 17.37 -5.30
CA ALA A 52 -1.45 18.08 -4.25
C ALA A 52 -1.80 17.17 -3.08
N VAL A 53 -2.30 15.95 -3.37
CA VAL A 53 -2.57 14.95 -2.33
C VAL A 53 -1.30 14.57 -1.56
N LEU A 54 -0.17 14.40 -2.26
CA LEU A 54 1.12 14.15 -1.64
C LEU A 54 1.52 15.28 -0.71
N ALA A 55 1.31 16.54 -1.11
CA ALA A 55 1.63 17.71 -0.29
C ALA A 55 0.81 17.76 1.01
N GLU A 56 -0.48 17.42 0.96
CA GLU A 56 -1.34 17.33 2.16
C GLU A 56 -0.89 16.18 3.09
N LEU A 57 -0.62 14.99 2.56
CA LEU A 57 -0.13 13.88 3.35
C LEU A 57 1.22 14.18 4.03
N ARG A 58 2.08 14.98 3.39
CA ARG A 58 3.33 15.43 4.01
C ARG A 58 3.11 16.36 5.20
N LYS A 59 2.08 17.19 5.18
CA LYS A 59 1.72 18.05 6.34
C LYS A 59 1.31 17.20 7.54
N GLU A 60 0.67 16.05 7.28
CA GLU A 60 0.31 15.07 8.32
C GLU A 60 1.48 14.13 8.70
N GLY A 61 2.71 14.44 8.27
CA GLY A 61 3.92 13.69 8.63
C GLY A 61 4.21 12.45 7.78
N PHE A 62 3.37 12.14 6.77
CA PHE A 62 3.60 11.00 5.88
C PHE A 62 4.55 11.36 4.74
N GLN A 63 5.65 10.64 4.64
CA GLN A 63 6.70 10.88 3.67
C GLN A 63 6.77 9.73 2.65
N PRO A 64 6.96 10.04 1.36
CA PRO A 64 7.14 9.02 0.34
C PRO A 64 8.50 8.35 0.50
N PHE A 65 8.53 7.03 0.49
CA PHE A 65 9.74 6.23 0.56
C PHE A 65 9.87 5.27 -0.64
N MET A 66 8.78 5.06 -1.37
CA MET A 66 8.78 4.26 -2.59
C MET A 66 7.86 4.86 -3.63
N VAL A 67 8.31 4.84 -4.87
CA VAL A 67 7.57 5.31 -6.03
C VAL A 67 7.73 4.31 -7.17
N ALA A 68 6.70 4.13 -7.97
CA ALA A 68 6.75 3.35 -9.20
C ALA A 68 5.82 3.95 -10.26
N GLN A 69 6.16 3.77 -11.52
CA GLN A 69 5.35 4.16 -12.67
C GLN A 69 5.29 3.04 -13.70
N THR A 70 4.14 2.82 -14.33
CA THR A 70 4.04 1.84 -15.41
C THR A 70 4.80 2.30 -16.65
N ARG A 71 5.42 1.36 -17.36
CA ARG A 71 5.97 1.64 -18.69
C ARG A 71 4.86 1.78 -19.71
N VAL A 72 5.01 2.72 -20.59
CA VAL A 72 4.14 2.92 -21.74
C VAL A 72 4.92 2.71 -23.03
N ARG A 73 4.23 2.29 -24.08
CA ARG A 73 4.82 2.15 -25.43
C ARG A 73 4.86 3.49 -26.16
N ASN A 74 3.90 4.36 -25.86
CA ASN A 74 3.79 5.71 -26.41
C ASN A 74 4.36 6.71 -25.40
N GLU A 75 5.46 7.36 -25.74
CA GLU A 75 6.15 8.33 -24.87
C GLU A 75 5.25 9.52 -24.50
N ASP A 76 4.31 9.93 -25.37
CA ASP A 76 3.37 11.03 -25.10
C ASP A 76 2.49 10.77 -23.87
N ARG A 77 2.29 9.50 -23.51
CA ARG A 77 1.53 9.10 -22.33
C ARG A 77 2.37 8.94 -21.07
N ARG A 78 3.67 9.06 -21.17
CA ARG A 78 4.57 8.81 -20.04
C ARG A 78 4.23 9.67 -18.85
N ASP A 79 3.93 10.94 -19.06
CA ASP A 79 3.66 11.91 -18.02
C ASP A 79 2.21 11.82 -17.46
N PHE A 80 1.41 10.87 -17.95
CA PHE A 80 0.01 10.70 -17.53
C PHE A 80 -0.33 9.28 -17.08
N THR A 81 0.60 8.34 -17.23
CA THR A 81 0.35 6.92 -16.98
C THR A 81 0.22 6.58 -15.51
N LYS A 82 -0.21 5.36 -15.24
CA LYS A 82 -0.43 4.87 -13.88
C LYS A 82 0.86 4.89 -13.06
N HIS A 83 0.74 5.45 -11.87
CA HIS A 83 1.79 5.57 -10.89
C HIS A 83 1.33 5.14 -9.49
N MET A 84 2.31 4.87 -8.65
CA MET A 84 2.11 4.48 -7.26
C MET A 84 3.09 5.25 -6.38
N LEU A 85 2.59 5.71 -5.26
CA LEU A 85 3.37 6.21 -4.13
C LEU A 85 3.10 5.32 -2.92
N ARG A 86 4.15 5.05 -2.15
CA ARG A 86 4.05 4.46 -0.83
C ARG A 86 4.63 5.41 0.19
N LEU A 87 3.85 5.71 1.21
CA LEU A 87 4.18 6.70 2.21
C LEU A 87 4.14 6.05 3.59
N ARG A 88 5.07 6.45 4.45
CA ARG A 88 5.11 6.10 5.87
C ARG A 88 5.26 7.38 6.68
N HIS A 89 4.85 7.35 7.93
CA HIS A 89 5.17 8.44 8.84
C HIS A 89 6.69 8.59 8.96
N ALA A 90 7.19 9.82 9.01
CA ALA A 90 8.63 10.12 8.96
C ALA A 90 9.44 9.36 10.02
N SER A 91 8.86 9.13 11.19
CA SER A 91 9.49 8.35 12.28
C SER A 91 9.53 6.83 12.05
N GLN A 92 8.82 6.32 11.04
CA GLN A 92 8.64 4.87 10.80
C GLN A 92 9.14 4.40 9.43
N ILE A 93 9.82 5.26 8.66
CA ILE A 93 10.25 4.91 7.29
C ILE A 93 11.05 3.60 7.26
N ASN A 94 11.94 3.40 8.22
CA ASN A 94 12.79 2.21 8.35
C ASN A 94 12.25 1.17 9.34
N GLY A 95 11.01 1.35 9.83
CA GLY A 95 10.38 0.37 10.71
C GLY A 95 10.18 -0.98 10.00
N ALA A 96 10.44 -2.08 10.70
CA ALA A 96 10.14 -3.42 10.19
C ALA A 96 8.65 -3.56 9.88
N GLU A 97 7.82 -2.94 10.71
CA GLU A 97 6.37 -2.78 10.55
C GLU A 97 6.05 -1.30 10.63
N ALA A 98 5.19 -0.83 9.77
CA ALA A 98 4.77 0.57 9.78
C ALA A 98 3.36 0.74 9.21
N ASN A 99 2.66 1.72 9.73
CA ASN A 99 1.48 2.26 9.09
C ASN A 99 1.87 2.89 7.76
N GLU A 100 1.23 2.45 6.69
CA GLU A 100 1.60 2.82 5.33
C GLU A 100 0.38 3.18 4.52
N ILE A 101 0.52 4.24 3.75
CA ILE A 101 -0.44 4.65 2.74
C ILE A 101 0.12 4.26 1.36
N VAL A 102 -0.66 3.55 0.57
CA VAL A 102 -0.37 3.25 -0.83
C VAL A 102 -1.36 4.03 -1.69
N LEU A 103 -0.85 4.99 -2.45
CA LEU A 103 -1.62 5.81 -3.36
C LEU A 103 -1.37 5.35 -4.79
N LEU A 104 -2.45 5.04 -5.51
CA LEU A 104 -2.47 4.66 -6.91
C LEU A 104 -3.30 5.67 -7.68
N ASN A 105 -2.80 6.15 -8.81
CA ASN A 105 -3.55 7.05 -9.69
C ASN A 105 -3.06 6.93 -11.14
N SER A 106 -3.79 7.53 -12.07
CA SER A 106 -3.37 7.80 -13.45
C SER A 106 -4.09 9.03 -13.98
N HIS A 107 -3.49 9.72 -14.92
CA HIS A 107 -4.08 10.90 -15.56
C HIS A 107 -4.47 10.64 -17.03
N ASP A 108 -4.28 9.40 -17.48
CA ASP A 108 -4.71 8.90 -18.80
C ASP A 108 -5.97 8.01 -18.73
N GLY A 109 -6.58 7.87 -17.54
CA GLY A 109 -7.79 7.09 -17.31
C GLY A 109 -7.58 5.58 -17.26
N THR A 110 -6.36 5.09 -17.22
CA THR A 110 -6.05 3.65 -17.13
C THR A 110 -6.24 3.08 -15.73
N SER A 111 -6.41 3.93 -14.72
CA SER A 111 -6.68 3.54 -13.32
C SER A 111 -7.57 4.58 -12.66
N SER A 112 -8.47 4.15 -11.79
CA SER A 112 -9.11 5.03 -10.81
C SER A 112 -8.09 5.48 -9.75
N TYR A 113 -8.36 6.60 -9.10
CA TYR A 113 -7.67 6.96 -7.88
C TYR A 113 -7.99 5.93 -6.79
N GLN A 114 -6.97 5.47 -6.10
CA GLN A 114 -7.10 4.52 -5.00
C GLN A 114 -6.10 4.87 -3.91
N MET A 115 -6.59 4.98 -2.68
CA MET A 115 -5.79 5.10 -1.49
C MET A 115 -6.04 3.89 -0.60
N LEU A 116 -4.99 3.15 -0.33
CA LEU A 116 -5.01 1.99 0.55
C LEU A 116 -4.21 2.33 1.79
N ALA A 117 -4.74 1.98 2.93
CA ALA A 117 -4.03 2.09 4.18
C ALA A 117 -4.01 0.77 4.92
N GLY A 118 -2.94 0.52 5.61
CA GLY A 118 -2.77 -0.67 6.41
C GLY A 118 -1.45 -0.68 7.14
N MET A 119 -1.30 -1.66 8.00
CA MET A 119 -0.02 -1.97 8.59
C MET A 119 0.67 -3.00 7.71
N PHE A 120 1.84 -2.64 7.19
CA PHE A 120 2.58 -3.51 6.31
C PHE A 120 3.95 -3.84 6.91
N ARG A 121 4.22 -5.14 6.99
CA ARG A 121 5.54 -5.66 7.32
C ARG A 121 6.37 -5.83 6.05
N PHE A 122 7.59 -5.40 6.10
CA PHE A 122 8.52 -5.57 5.01
C PHE A 122 9.03 -7.02 4.98
N VAL A 123 8.76 -7.73 3.90
CA VAL A 123 9.10 -9.16 3.78
C VAL A 123 10.40 -9.38 3.02
N CYS A 124 10.68 -8.57 2.00
CA CYS A 124 11.92 -8.69 1.23
C CYS A 124 12.30 -7.38 0.50
N SER A 125 13.55 -7.29 0.04
CA SER A 125 14.08 -6.15 -0.72
C SER A 125 13.35 -5.90 -2.05
N ASN A 126 12.66 -6.90 -2.59
CA ASN A 126 11.88 -6.79 -3.83
C ASN A 126 10.52 -6.10 -3.64
N GLY A 127 10.24 -5.58 -2.46
CA GLY A 127 9.01 -4.84 -2.18
C GLY A 127 7.78 -5.73 -1.87
N LEU A 128 7.99 -7.04 -1.63
CA LEU A 128 6.92 -7.87 -1.09
C LEU A 128 6.57 -7.39 0.31
N VAL A 129 5.31 -7.11 0.53
CA VAL A 129 4.76 -6.72 1.82
C VAL A 129 3.71 -7.73 2.25
N CYS A 130 3.65 -7.99 3.54
CA CYS A 130 2.60 -8.75 4.19
C CYS A 130 1.89 -7.83 5.18
N GLY A 131 0.59 -7.91 5.24
CA GLY A 131 -0.23 -7.09 6.13
C GLY A 131 -1.65 -7.00 5.62
N ASP A 132 -2.50 -6.45 6.45
CA ASP A 132 -3.91 -6.28 6.14
C ASP A 132 -4.22 -4.83 5.75
N THR A 133 -5.23 -4.67 4.92
CA THR A 133 -5.71 -3.37 4.48
C THR A 133 -6.81 -2.93 5.43
N VAL A 134 -6.59 -1.82 6.11
CA VAL A 134 -7.53 -1.23 7.07
C VAL A 134 -8.54 -0.33 6.37
N ALA A 135 -8.10 0.34 5.31
CA ALA A 135 -8.97 1.17 4.48
C ALA A 135 -8.61 1.02 3.00
N ASP A 136 -9.63 0.97 2.14
CA ASP A 136 -9.51 0.97 0.68
C ASP A 136 -10.46 2.03 0.12
N VAL A 137 -9.97 3.24 -0.06
CA VAL A 137 -10.72 4.37 -0.61
C VAL A 137 -10.52 4.41 -2.12
N ARG A 138 -11.60 4.29 -2.88
CA ARG A 138 -11.59 4.35 -4.35
C ARG A 138 -12.45 5.49 -4.82
N VAL A 139 -11.85 6.42 -5.54
CA VAL A 139 -12.54 7.57 -6.12
C VAL A 139 -12.47 7.46 -7.64
N PRO A 140 -13.61 7.29 -8.31
CA PRO A 140 -13.66 7.32 -9.77
C PRO A 140 -13.38 8.75 -10.26
N HIS A 141 -12.71 8.88 -11.40
CA HIS A 141 -12.46 10.17 -12.04
C HIS A 141 -13.74 10.76 -12.67
N LYS A 142 -14.79 10.95 -11.83
CA LYS A 142 -16.10 11.43 -12.27
C LYS A 142 -16.82 12.15 -11.13
N GLY A 143 -17.38 13.32 -11.41
CA GLY A 143 -18.10 14.14 -10.43
C GLY A 143 -17.17 14.96 -9.54
N ASP A 144 -17.66 15.36 -8.36
CA ASP A 144 -16.84 16.04 -7.35
C ASP A 144 -15.94 15.05 -6.62
N VAL A 145 -14.69 15.02 -7.02
CA VAL A 145 -13.68 14.07 -6.51
C VAL A 145 -12.78 14.69 -5.44
N ALA A 146 -12.66 16.01 -5.39
CA ALA A 146 -11.71 16.68 -4.49
C ALA A 146 -12.08 16.46 -3.02
N GLY A 147 -13.34 16.66 -2.68
CA GLY A 147 -13.86 16.40 -1.32
C GLY A 147 -13.69 14.95 -0.90
N SER A 148 -14.07 14.02 -1.79
CA SER A 148 -13.98 12.58 -1.52
C SER A 148 -12.54 12.08 -1.28
N VAL A 149 -11.54 12.65 -1.97
CA VAL A 149 -10.13 12.31 -1.78
C VAL A 149 -9.61 12.81 -0.44
N ILE A 150 -9.96 14.03 -0.06
CA ILE A 150 -9.54 14.63 1.22
C ILE A 150 -10.20 13.88 2.39
N GLU A 151 -11.50 13.65 2.31
CA GLU A 151 -12.25 12.92 3.34
C GLU A 151 -11.70 11.50 3.52
N GLY A 152 -11.46 10.79 2.40
CA GLY A 152 -10.85 9.46 2.42
C GLY A 152 -9.46 9.45 3.03
N ALA A 153 -8.64 10.49 2.82
CA ALA A 153 -7.33 10.60 3.45
C ALA A 153 -7.45 10.71 4.98
N TYR A 154 -8.36 11.53 5.49
CA TYR A 154 -8.58 11.64 6.93
C TYR A 154 -9.19 10.38 7.55
N GLU A 155 -10.05 9.68 6.84
CA GLU A 155 -10.57 8.37 7.27
C GLU A 155 -9.45 7.36 7.45
N VAL A 156 -8.54 7.30 6.48
CA VAL A 156 -7.33 6.46 6.52
C VAL A 156 -6.47 6.79 7.73
N LEU A 157 -6.20 8.06 8.00
CA LEU A 157 -5.36 8.48 9.12
C LEU A 157 -5.98 8.11 10.47
N ARG A 158 -7.28 8.31 10.64
CA ARG A 158 -8.00 7.89 11.87
C ARG A 158 -7.97 6.38 12.08
N GLY A 159 -7.97 5.59 11.01
CA GLY A 159 -7.86 4.14 11.09
C GLY A 159 -6.53 3.64 11.68
N PHE A 160 -5.46 4.40 11.54
CA PHE A 160 -4.14 3.97 12.02
C PHE A 160 -4.01 3.89 13.54
N ASP A 161 -4.68 4.75 14.30
CA ASP A 161 -4.68 4.70 15.76
C ASP A 161 -5.30 3.38 16.23
N HIS A 162 -6.45 3.03 15.68
CA HIS A 162 -7.13 1.76 16.01
C HIS A 162 -6.30 0.52 15.62
N VAL A 163 -5.60 0.56 14.47
CA VAL A 163 -4.70 -0.52 14.06
C VAL A 163 -3.55 -0.69 15.04
N GLN A 164 -2.98 0.43 15.49
CA GLN A 164 -1.88 0.39 16.44
C GLN A 164 -2.32 -0.17 17.81
N GLU A 165 -3.47 0.26 18.31
CA GLU A 165 -4.07 -0.28 19.52
C GLU A 165 -4.34 -1.78 19.40
N SER A 166 -4.93 -2.23 18.31
CA SER A 166 -5.20 -3.65 18.05
C SER A 166 -3.92 -4.48 18.00
N ARG A 167 -2.89 -3.99 17.32
CA ARG A 167 -1.58 -4.65 17.27
C ARG A 167 -0.96 -4.76 18.65
N ASP A 168 -0.96 -3.68 19.42
CA ASP A 168 -0.34 -3.66 20.74
C ASP A 168 -1.11 -4.56 21.71
N ALA A 169 -2.44 -4.65 21.58
CA ALA A 169 -3.26 -5.61 22.30
C ALA A 169 -2.93 -7.07 21.92
N MET A 170 -2.80 -7.38 20.64
CA MET A 170 -2.41 -8.72 20.17
C MET A 170 -1.01 -9.11 20.68
N ARG A 171 -0.05 -8.21 20.64
CA ARG A 171 1.30 -8.43 21.15
C ARG A 171 1.38 -8.64 22.68
N ALA A 172 0.39 -8.17 23.41
CA ALA A 172 0.27 -8.40 24.85
C ALA A 172 -0.24 -9.80 25.19
N ILE A 173 -0.76 -10.54 24.21
CA ILE A 173 -1.29 -11.90 24.38
C ILE A 173 -0.18 -12.89 24.04
N THR A 174 0.31 -13.62 25.03
CA THR A 174 1.26 -14.73 24.83
C THR A 174 0.49 -16.01 24.65
N LEU A 175 0.71 -16.69 23.53
CA LEU A 175 0.07 -17.98 23.23
C LEU A 175 0.88 -19.14 23.80
N ASN A 176 0.19 -20.11 24.38
CA ASN A 176 0.79 -21.42 24.62
C ASN A 176 0.77 -22.30 23.36
N ASP A 177 1.42 -23.47 23.39
CA ASP A 177 1.56 -24.34 22.22
C ASP A 177 0.19 -24.75 21.64
N GLY A 178 -0.78 -25.10 22.50
CA GLY A 178 -2.11 -25.50 22.06
C GLY A 178 -2.90 -24.36 21.42
N GLU A 179 -2.79 -23.15 21.95
CA GLU A 179 -3.40 -21.94 21.38
C GLU A 179 -2.77 -21.59 20.03
N SER A 180 -1.46 -21.73 19.92
CA SER A 180 -0.72 -21.55 18.67
C SER A 180 -1.18 -22.53 17.57
N GLU A 181 -1.39 -23.81 17.93
CA GLU A 181 -1.93 -24.81 16.99
C GLU A 181 -3.36 -24.47 16.54
N VAL A 182 -4.22 -24.03 17.46
CA VAL A 182 -5.59 -23.59 17.12
C VAL A 182 -5.56 -22.39 16.19
N LEU A 183 -4.71 -21.40 16.47
CA LEU A 183 -4.53 -20.22 15.61
C LEU A 183 -4.05 -20.61 14.21
N ALA A 184 -3.04 -21.48 14.10
CA ALA A 184 -2.53 -21.96 12.83
C ALA A 184 -3.61 -22.68 12.01
N ARG A 185 -4.42 -23.52 12.66
CA ARG A 185 -5.55 -24.21 12.02
C ARG A 185 -6.61 -23.23 11.53
N ALA A 186 -6.98 -22.26 12.35
CA ALA A 186 -7.93 -21.21 11.96
C ALA A 186 -7.41 -20.39 10.77
N ALA A 187 -6.14 -20.03 10.77
CA ALA A 187 -5.51 -19.31 9.66
C ALA A 187 -5.52 -20.10 8.35
N LEU A 188 -5.28 -21.42 8.41
CA LEU A 188 -5.40 -22.30 7.25
C LEU A 188 -6.83 -22.37 6.73
N ALA A 189 -7.82 -22.55 7.62
CA ALA A 189 -9.22 -22.60 7.25
C ALA A 189 -9.71 -21.30 6.60
N LEU A 190 -9.29 -20.14 7.11
CA LEU A 190 -9.62 -18.83 6.53
C LEU A 190 -8.98 -18.60 5.16
N LYS A 191 -7.81 -19.18 4.92
CA LYS A 191 -7.06 -18.98 3.68
C LYS A 191 -7.40 -19.99 2.61
N TYR A 192 -7.71 -21.20 2.99
CA TYR A 192 -7.95 -22.36 2.12
C TYR A 192 -9.26 -23.03 2.53
N ASP A 193 -10.36 -22.41 2.19
CA ASP A 193 -11.74 -22.81 2.53
C ASP A 193 -12.37 -23.77 1.50
N ASP A 194 -11.66 -24.07 0.41
CA ASP A 194 -12.13 -24.99 -0.63
C ASP A 194 -11.87 -26.45 -0.21
N PRO A 195 -12.92 -27.24 0.09
CA PRO A 195 -12.76 -28.63 0.52
C PRO A 195 -12.12 -29.53 -0.55
N ASP A 196 -12.21 -29.13 -1.83
CA ASP A 196 -11.64 -29.88 -2.94
C ASP A 196 -10.16 -29.55 -3.20
N LYS A 197 -9.64 -28.52 -2.53
CA LYS A 197 -8.25 -28.03 -2.65
C LYS A 197 -7.60 -27.88 -1.28
N PRO A 198 -7.04 -28.98 -0.73
CA PRO A 198 -6.41 -28.95 0.57
C PRO A 198 -5.28 -27.90 0.61
N ALA A 199 -5.06 -27.31 1.79
CA ALA A 199 -3.99 -26.37 1.99
C ALA A 199 -2.64 -26.98 1.56
N PRO A 200 -1.80 -26.23 0.81
CA PRO A 200 -0.50 -26.72 0.35
C PRO A 200 0.56 -26.75 1.47
N ILE A 201 0.20 -26.33 2.68
CA ILE A 201 1.05 -26.25 3.87
C ILE A 201 0.28 -26.79 5.08
N THR A 202 1.01 -27.17 6.12
CA THR A 202 0.46 -27.67 7.39
C THR A 202 0.56 -26.62 8.50
N GLU A 203 -0.18 -26.85 9.60
CA GLU A 203 -0.10 -26.03 10.81
C GLU A 203 1.33 -25.94 11.33
N SER A 204 2.05 -27.06 11.40
CA SER A 204 3.44 -27.11 11.85
C SER A 204 4.37 -26.24 10.97
N GLN A 205 4.09 -26.15 9.67
CA GLN A 205 4.86 -25.28 8.76
C GLN A 205 4.55 -23.81 8.96
N ILE A 206 3.33 -23.45 9.38
CA ILE A 206 2.98 -22.07 9.76
C ILE A 206 3.72 -21.68 11.04
N LEU A 207 3.70 -22.55 12.05
CA LEU A 207 4.30 -22.30 13.35
C LEU A 207 5.84 -22.31 13.33
N MET A 208 6.45 -22.80 12.23
CA MET A 208 7.92 -22.80 12.11
C MET A 208 8.42 -21.37 11.81
N PRO A 209 9.11 -20.72 12.74
CA PRO A 209 9.61 -19.38 12.53
C PRO A 209 10.71 -19.39 11.45
N ARG A 210 10.53 -18.58 10.41
CA ARG A 210 11.49 -18.44 9.29
C ARG A 210 12.49 -17.32 9.48
N ARG A 211 12.20 -16.41 10.41
CA ARG A 211 13.04 -15.25 10.75
C ARG A 211 13.23 -15.19 12.25
N PHE A 212 14.27 -14.51 12.68
CA PHE A 212 14.52 -14.30 14.11
C PHE A 212 13.34 -13.58 14.80
N ASP A 213 12.79 -12.58 14.15
CA ASP A 213 11.68 -11.78 14.67
C ASP A 213 10.34 -12.53 14.75
N ASP A 214 10.22 -13.66 14.03
CA ASP A 214 9.01 -14.51 14.03
C ASP A 214 9.02 -15.53 15.19
N ARG A 215 10.03 -15.50 16.07
CA ARG A 215 10.14 -16.44 17.21
C ARG A 215 9.38 -16.00 18.45
N ARG A 216 8.66 -14.89 18.37
CA ARG A 216 7.87 -14.37 19.49
C ARG A 216 6.59 -15.18 19.60
N PRO A 217 6.18 -15.58 20.83
CA PRO A 217 4.95 -16.36 21.05
C PRO A 217 3.72 -15.45 21.19
N ASP A 218 3.77 -14.20 20.72
CA ASP A 218 2.65 -13.27 20.74
C ASP A 218 1.68 -13.50 19.55
N LEU A 219 0.43 -13.07 19.73
CA LEU A 219 -0.64 -13.20 18.74
C LEU A 219 -0.40 -12.30 17.54
#